data_4e419d174c95a8e18cc711f5ea507775
#
_entry.id   4e419d174c95a8e18cc711f5ea507775
#
_cell.length_a   1.000
_cell.length_b   1.000
_cell.length_c   1.000
_cell.angle_alpha   90.00
_cell.angle_beta   90.00
_cell.angle_gamma   90.00
#
_symmetry.space_group_name_H-M   'P 1'
#
loop_
_entity.id
_entity.type
_entity.pdbx_description
1 polymer ?
#
loop_
_entity_poly.entity_id
_entity_poly.type
_entity_poly.pdbx_seq_one_letter_code
_entity_poly.pdbx_strand_id
1 'polypeptide(L)'
;MADSLAVAALSARMMAESARRGGYATAALDVFGDADTRRAAHAWTCIGAAASLRLVADQVADALAACARSRNFIGWVAGAGFEAAPGALARGAEIARLIGNPPHVIDAIRLPRDFFRRLAALGIGHPVVASEAPTDRDGWLRKDARGSGGWHIRHARIRNRAHQEVDEHVYYQRVHAGIPMSALFIA
;
A
#
# COMPACT_ATOMS: atom_id res chain seq x y z
N MET A 1 21.65 -23.88 0.29
CA MET A 1 20.25 -23.62 -0.15
C MET A 1 20.08 -22.10 -0.21
N ALA A 2 19.37 -21.59 -1.23
CA ALA A 2 19.12 -20.14 -1.33
C ALA A 2 18.20 -19.68 -0.19
N ASP A 3 18.39 -18.45 0.28
CA ASP A 3 17.48 -17.80 1.21
C ASP A 3 16.10 -17.66 0.59
N SER A 4 15.05 -17.82 1.38
CA SER A 4 13.69 -17.70 0.92
C SER A 4 13.05 -16.40 1.43
N LEU A 5 12.28 -15.75 0.55
CA LEU A 5 11.65 -14.47 0.77
C LEU A 5 10.18 -14.55 0.33
N ALA A 6 9.26 -14.00 1.11
CA ALA A 6 7.91 -13.78 0.64
C ALA A 6 7.75 -12.33 0.14
N VAL A 7 7.01 -12.16 -0.96
CA VAL A 7 6.60 -10.86 -1.48
C VAL A 7 5.08 -10.82 -1.53
N ALA A 8 4.47 -9.86 -0.85
CA ALA A 8 3.03 -9.78 -0.66
C ALA A 8 2.47 -8.45 -1.18
N ALA A 9 1.47 -8.47 -2.06
CA ALA A 9 0.84 -7.27 -2.63
C ALA A 9 -0.51 -7.61 -3.30
N LEU A 10 -1.22 -6.61 -3.82
CA LEU A 10 -2.31 -6.86 -4.78
C LEU A 10 -1.79 -7.57 -6.03
N SER A 11 -0.64 -7.13 -6.56
CA SER A 11 0.11 -7.84 -7.60
C SER A 11 1.58 -7.91 -7.19
N ALA A 12 2.08 -9.12 -6.94
CA ALA A 12 3.44 -9.37 -6.47
C ALA A 12 4.45 -9.55 -7.62
N ARG A 13 4.01 -9.51 -8.89
CA ARG A 13 4.83 -9.87 -10.06
C ARG A 13 6.18 -9.17 -10.08
N MET A 14 6.20 -7.84 -10.08
CA MET A 14 7.45 -7.06 -10.18
C MET A 14 8.41 -7.36 -9.03
N MET A 15 7.90 -7.55 -7.81
CA MET A 15 8.71 -7.89 -6.65
C MET A 15 9.23 -9.33 -6.74
N ALA A 16 8.43 -10.28 -7.21
CA ALA A 16 8.84 -11.67 -7.41
C ALA A 16 9.94 -11.78 -8.47
N GLU A 17 9.79 -11.07 -9.59
CA GLU A 17 10.83 -11.00 -10.63
C GLU A 17 12.13 -10.38 -10.10
N SER A 18 12.03 -9.33 -9.28
CA SER A 18 13.18 -8.68 -8.67
C SER A 18 13.89 -9.59 -7.66
N ALA A 19 13.14 -10.23 -6.77
CA ALA A 19 13.66 -11.18 -5.79
C ALA A 19 14.36 -12.38 -6.46
N ARG A 20 13.75 -12.92 -7.53
CA ARG A 20 14.38 -13.98 -8.32
C ARG A 20 15.68 -13.53 -8.97
N ARG A 21 15.76 -12.31 -9.52
CA ARG A 21 17.02 -11.76 -10.03
C ARG A 21 18.08 -11.61 -8.94
N GLY A 22 17.65 -11.34 -7.70
CA GLY A 22 18.53 -11.31 -6.52
C GLY A 22 18.94 -12.68 -5.99
N GLY A 23 18.49 -13.78 -6.61
CA GLY A 23 18.87 -15.14 -6.22
C GLY A 23 18.05 -15.73 -5.07
N TYR A 24 16.92 -15.10 -4.68
CA TYR A 24 16.05 -15.59 -3.61
C TYR A 24 15.07 -16.66 -4.11
N ALA A 25 14.83 -17.66 -3.26
CA ALA A 25 13.70 -18.56 -3.41
C ALA A 25 12.44 -17.80 -2.98
N THR A 26 11.61 -17.38 -3.95
CA THR A 26 10.53 -16.41 -3.71
C THR A 26 9.17 -17.09 -3.57
N ALA A 27 8.43 -16.79 -2.51
CA ALA A 27 7.00 -17.04 -2.40
C ALA A 27 6.24 -15.77 -2.78
N ALA A 28 5.39 -15.83 -3.80
CA ALA A 28 4.53 -14.73 -4.20
C ALA A 28 3.16 -14.87 -3.55
N LEU A 29 2.77 -13.86 -2.80
CA LEU A 29 1.48 -13.77 -2.12
C LEU A 29 0.71 -12.62 -2.76
N ASP A 30 -0.25 -12.91 -3.63
CA ASP A 30 -1.02 -11.86 -4.29
C ASP A 30 -2.45 -12.31 -4.63
N VAL A 31 -3.18 -11.43 -5.27
CA VAL A 31 -4.59 -11.65 -5.58
C VAL A 31 -4.78 -12.35 -6.92
N PHE A 32 -3.88 -12.14 -7.88
CA PHE A 32 -4.12 -12.53 -9.27
C PHE A 32 -3.45 -13.85 -9.67
N GLY A 33 -2.24 -14.11 -9.20
CA GLY A 33 -1.48 -15.30 -9.58
C GLY A 33 -1.32 -15.46 -11.07
N ASP A 34 -1.05 -14.36 -11.78
CA ASP A 34 -0.87 -14.39 -13.22
C ASP A 34 0.33 -15.26 -13.63
N ALA A 35 0.39 -15.62 -14.91
CA ALA A 35 1.40 -16.53 -15.41
C ALA A 35 2.83 -16.03 -15.19
N ASP A 36 3.05 -14.72 -15.22
CA ASP A 36 4.36 -14.13 -15.01
C ASP A 36 4.77 -14.19 -13.54
N THR A 37 3.84 -13.88 -12.62
CA THR A 37 4.04 -14.04 -11.18
C THR A 37 4.40 -15.49 -10.84
N ARG A 38 3.65 -16.46 -11.36
CA ARG A 38 3.90 -17.89 -11.11
C ARG A 38 5.23 -18.38 -11.70
N ARG A 39 5.68 -17.83 -12.83
CA ARG A 39 7.00 -18.14 -13.39
C ARG A 39 8.15 -17.51 -12.58
N ALA A 40 7.93 -16.38 -11.96
CA ALA A 40 8.93 -15.69 -11.17
C ALA A 40 9.09 -16.26 -9.76
N ALA A 41 8.06 -16.93 -9.24
CA ALA A 41 8.03 -17.45 -7.88
C ALA A 41 8.17 -18.97 -7.83
N HIS A 42 8.72 -19.50 -6.73
CA HIS A 42 8.75 -20.94 -6.43
C HIS A 42 7.38 -21.43 -5.92
N ALA A 43 6.65 -20.56 -5.26
CA ALA A 43 5.32 -20.83 -4.74
C ALA A 43 4.44 -19.58 -4.90
N TRP A 44 3.15 -19.82 -5.07
CA TRP A 44 2.15 -18.75 -5.11
C TRP A 44 0.98 -19.10 -4.20
N THR A 45 0.49 -18.09 -3.47
CA THR A 45 -0.70 -18.21 -2.63
C THR A 45 -1.58 -16.98 -2.82
N CYS A 46 -2.89 -17.19 -2.99
CA CYS A 46 -3.86 -16.11 -3.04
C CYS A 46 -4.08 -15.53 -1.64
N ILE A 47 -3.98 -14.22 -1.51
CA ILE A 47 -4.15 -13.49 -0.24
C ILE A 47 -5.23 -12.43 -0.30
N GLY A 48 -6.18 -12.55 -1.21
CA GLY A 48 -7.22 -11.53 -1.34
C GLY A 48 -8.29 -11.88 -2.36
N ALA A 49 -9.15 -10.92 -2.63
CA ALA A 49 -10.27 -11.06 -3.55
C ALA A 49 -10.11 -10.15 -4.78
N ALA A 50 -9.98 -10.74 -5.96
CA ALA A 50 -9.78 -10.01 -7.21
C ALA A 50 -10.93 -9.07 -7.54
N ALA A 51 -12.18 -9.47 -7.25
CA ALA A 51 -13.36 -8.64 -7.53
C ALA A 51 -13.40 -7.33 -6.73
N SER A 52 -12.85 -7.31 -5.52
CA SER A 52 -12.81 -6.12 -4.65
C SER A 52 -11.45 -5.42 -4.63
N LEU A 53 -10.43 -6.02 -5.22
CA LEU A 53 -9.03 -5.57 -5.15
C LEU A 53 -8.59 -5.32 -3.69
N ARG A 54 -8.93 -6.27 -2.81
CA ARG A 54 -8.61 -6.19 -1.38
C ARG A 54 -7.82 -7.39 -0.90
N LEU A 55 -6.86 -7.12 -0.03
CA LEU A 55 -6.17 -8.14 0.76
C LEU A 55 -7.08 -8.60 1.91
N VAL A 56 -7.04 -9.90 2.21
CA VAL A 56 -7.77 -10.51 3.32
C VAL A 56 -6.79 -10.85 4.43
N ALA A 57 -6.95 -10.22 5.60
CA ALA A 57 -5.97 -10.29 6.69
C ALA A 57 -5.65 -11.72 7.14
N ASP A 58 -6.67 -12.57 7.24
CA ASP A 58 -6.47 -13.98 7.64
C ASP A 58 -5.70 -14.76 6.58
N GLN A 59 -5.99 -14.55 5.29
CA GLN A 59 -5.25 -15.21 4.21
C GLN A 59 -3.78 -14.76 4.16
N VAL A 60 -3.51 -13.47 4.39
CA VAL A 60 -2.14 -12.93 4.52
C VAL A 60 -1.42 -13.62 5.69
N ALA A 61 -2.07 -13.69 6.85
CA ALA A 61 -1.53 -14.30 8.05
C ALA A 61 -1.17 -15.78 7.85
N ASP A 62 -2.11 -16.56 7.32
CA ASP A 62 -1.94 -17.99 7.07
C ASP A 62 -0.82 -18.26 6.05
N ALA A 63 -0.77 -17.46 4.97
CA ALA A 63 0.27 -17.59 3.96
C ALA A 63 1.66 -17.26 4.52
N LEU A 64 1.79 -16.20 5.34
CA LEU A 64 3.06 -15.85 5.98
C LEU A 64 3.48 -16.90 7.02
N ALA A 65 2.54 -17.41 7.83
CA ALA A 65 2.81 -18.49 8.76
C ALA A 65 3.29 -19.77 8.03
N ALA A 66 2.76 -20.04 6.84
CA ALA A 66 3.24 -21.15 6.01
C ALA A 66 4.67 -20.92 5.52
N CYS A 67 5.01 -19.71 5.06
CA CYS A 67 6.37 -19.35 4.64
C CYS A 67 7.37 -19.41 5.80
N ALA A 68 6.99 -18.96 6.99
CA ALA A 68 7.84 -18.90 8.19
C ALA A 68 8.30 -20.29 8.68
N ARG A 69 7.66 -21.37 8.25
CA ARG A 69 8.10 -22.75 8.57
C ARG A 69 9.37 -23.18 7.83
N SER A 70 9.76 -22.47 6.79
CA SER A 70 11.00 -22.77 6.06
C SER A 70 12.22 -22.31 6.85
N ARG A 71 13.23 -23.19 6.99
CA ARG A 71 14.48 -22.87 7.72
C ARG A 71 15.27 -21.70 7.13
N ASN A 72 15.13 -21.47 5.82
CA ASN A 72 15.85 -20.42 5.11
C ASN A 72 14.98 -19.17 4.89
N PHE A 73 13.84 -19.06 5.56
CA PHE A 73 12.97 -17.93 5.42
C PHE A 73 13.54 -16.72 6.16
N ILE A 74 13.88 -15.67 5.41
CA ILE A 74 14.50 -14.46 5.98
C ILE A 74 13.50 -13.36 6.32
N GLY A 75 12.28 -13.43 5.77
CA GLY A 75 11.22 -12.45 5.99
C GLY A 75 10.38 -12.18 4.77
N TRP A 76 9.59 -11.12 4.81
CA TRP A 76 8.69 -10.75 3.74
C TRP A 76 8.69 -9.26 3.44
N VAL A 77 8.34 -8.90 2.21
CA VAL A 77 8.21 -7.51 1.72
C VAL A 77 6.75 -7.23 1.39
N ALA A 78 6.22 -6.14 1.92
CA ALA A 78 4.89 -5.65 1.62
C ALA A 78 4.92 -4.66 0.44
N GLY A 79 4.04 -4.88 -0.55
CA GLY A 79 3.83 -3.99 -1.68
C GLY A 79 2.46 -3.30 -1.64
N ALA A 80 1.98 -2.88 -2.80
CA ALA A 80 0.71 -2.17 -2.93
C ALA A 80 -0.49 -2.99 -2.43
N GLY A 81 -1.42 -2.32 -1.76
CA GLY A 81 -2.64 -2.89 -1.20
C GLY A 81 -2.66 -2.92 0.33
N PHE A 82 -1.51 -2.95 0.98
CA PHE A 82 -1.43 -2.89 2.44
C PHE A 82 -1.79 -1.51 3.00
N GLU A 83 -1.72 -0.47 2.21
CA GLU A 83 -2.19 0.88 2.55
C GLU A 83 -3.69 0.90 2.88
N ALA A 84 -4.46 0.04 2.24
CA ALA A 84 -5.89 -0.12 2.49
C ALA A 84 -6.20 -1.24 3.51
N ALA A 85 -5.17 -1.93 4.00
CA ALA A 85 -5.29 -3.06 4.91
C ALA A 85 -4.22 -3.00 6.04
N PRO A 86 -4.20 -1.92 6.85
CA PRO A 86 -3.16 -1.73 7.88
C PRO A 86 -3.17 -2.86 8.92
N GLY A 87 -4.33 -3.39 9.28
CA GLY A 87 -4.42 -4.55 10.17
C GLY A 87 -3.77 -5.82 9.61
N ALA A 88 -3.81 -6.02 8.29
CA ALA A 88 -3.12 -7.15 7.66
C ALA A 88 -1.60 -6.96 7.70
N LEU A 89 -1.12 -5.72 7.52
CA LEU A 89 0.30 -5.40 7.63
C LEU A 89 0.82 -5.63 9.05
N ALA A 90 0.10 -5.11 10.05
CA ALA A 90 0.47 -5.25 11.46
C ALA A 90 0.53 -6.73 11.88
N ARG A 91 -0.54 -7.48 11.58
CA ARG A 91 -0.60 -8.92 11.90
C ARG A 91 0.48 -9.73 11.18
N GLY A 92 0.76 -9.41 9.92
CA GLY A 92 1.84 -10.05 9.16
C GLY A 92 3.21 -9.78 9.78
N ALA A 93 3.46 -8.57 10.29
CA ALA A 93 4.70 -8.21 10.96
C ALA A 93 4.89 -8.92 12.31
N GLU A 94 3.81 -9.31 13.00
CA GLU A 94 3.85 -10.14 14.21
C GLU A 94 4.20 -11.60 13.89
N ILE A 95 3.77 -12.11 12.75
CA ILE A 95 3.98 -13.52 12.34
C ILE A 95 5.40 -13.74 11.79
N ALA A 96 5.88 -12.80 10.98
CA ALA A 96 7.16 -12.93 10.31
C ALA A 96 7.86 -11.58 10.14
N ARG A 97 9.18 -11.61 10.08
CA ARG A 97 10.00 -10.41 9.90
C ARG A 97 9.58 -9.64 8.64
N LEU A 98 9.03 -8.46 8.84
CA LEU A 98 8.77 -7.51 7.75
C LEU A 98 10.08 -6.82 7.35
N ILE A 99 10.43 -6.94 6.06
CA ILE A 99 11.58 -6.25 5.45
C ILE A 99 11.03 -5.01 4.76
N GLY A 100 11.12 -3.87 5.43
CA GLY A 100 10.56 -2.59 4.98
C GLY A 100 10.11 -1.72 6.15
N ASN A 101 9.33 -0.68 5.84
CA ASN A 101 8.82 0.21 6.86
C ASN A 101 7.85 -0.49 7.81
N PRO A 102 8.00 -0.33 9.12
CA PRO A 102 7.09 -0.92 10.09
C PRO A 102 5.68 -0.28 10.01
N PRO A 103 4.63 -0.99 10.46
CA PRO A 103 3.24 -0.54 10.33
C PRO A 103 3.00 0.89 10.82
N HIS A 104 3.54 1.27 11.98
CA HIS A 104 3.35 2.61 12.55
C HIS A 104 3.92 3.75 11.68
N VAL A 105 4.95 3.48 10.86
CA VAL A 105 5.48 4.47 9.90
C VAL A 105 4.51 4.66 8.75
N ILE A 106 3.93 3.55 8.25
CA ILE A 106 2.92 3.61 7.19
C ILE A 106 1.69 4.39 7.69
N ASP A 107 1.20 4.08 8.89
CA ASP A 107 0.06 4.77 9.49
C ASP A 107 0.34 6.28 9.64
N ALA A 108 1.52 6.66 10.11
CA ALA A 108 1.90 8.06 10.31
C ALA A 108 1.90 8.89 9.02
N ILE A 109 2.23 8.29 7.87
CA ILE A 109 2.22 8.99 6.57
C ILE A 109 0.87 8.90 5.85
N ARG A 110 -0.02 8.01 6.28
CA ARG A 110 -1.35 7.83 5.67
C ARG A 110 -2.44 8.67 6.34
N LEU A 111 -2.17 9.28 7.49
CA LEU A 111 -3.05 10.29 8.09
C LEU A 111 -2.74 11.67 7.50
N PRO A 112 -3.61 12.26 6.66
CA PRO A 112 -3.30 13.48 5.91
C PRO A 112 -2.88 14.64 6.81
N ARG A 113 -3.60 14.85 7.92
CA ARG A 113 -3.29 15.92 8.88
C ARG A 113 -1.87 15.81 9.42
N ASP A 114 -1.44 14.61 9.78
CA ASP A 114 -0.13 14.39 10.39
C ASP A 114 0.98 14.43 9.35
N PHE A 115 0.71 13.90 8.17
CA PHE A 115 1.63 13.96 7.03
C PHE A 115 1.93 15.39 6.59
N PHE A 116 0.90 16.21 6.33
CA PHE A 116 1.10 17.57 5.87
C PHE A 116 1.68 18.48 6.96
N ARG A 117 1.31 18.25 8.23
CA ARG A 117 1.96 18.93 9.37
C ARG A 117 3.46 18.63 9.44
N ARG A 118 3.86 17.38 9.18
CA ARG A 118 5.29 17.00 9.14
C ARG A 118 6.01 17.66 7.97
N LEU A 119 5.42 17.71 6.78
CA LEU A 119 6.00 18.42 5.63
C LEU A 119 6.22 19.90 5.96
N ALA A 120 5.22 20.56 6.54
CA ALA A 120 5.33 21.95 6.94
C ALA A 120 6.45 22.17 7.97
N ALA A 121 6.57 21.29 8.99
CA ALA A 121 7.64 21.36 9.99
C ALA A 121 9.05 21.17 9.41
N LEU A 122 9.15 20.43 8.30
CA LEU A 122 10.40 20.22 7.56
C LEU A 122 10.68 21.29 6.49
N GLY A 123 9.79 22.30 6.35
CA GLY A 123 9.91 23.31 5.31
C GLY A 123 9.69 22.77 3.88
N ILE A 124 9.07 21.61 3.74
CA ILE A 124 8.79 20.98 2.43
C ILE A 124 7.47 21.52 1.90
N GLY A 125 7.54 22.18 0.72
CA GLY A 125 6.35 22.70 0.03
C GLY A 125 5.39 21.58 -0.39
N HIS A 126 4.10 21.84 -0.22
CA HIS A 126 3.04 20.95 -0.68
C HIS A 126 1.83 21.76 -1.18
N PRO A 127 0.95 21.18 -2.01
CA PRO A 127 -0.30 21.83 -2.40
C PRO A 127 -1.16 22.18 -1.18
N VAL A 128 -1.98 23.21 -1.31
CA VAL A 128 -2.95 23.58 -0.26
C VAL A 128 -3.89 22.41 0.01
N VAL A 129 -4.10 22.08 1.28
CA VAL A 129 -4.97 21.00 1.74
C VAL A 129 -6.01 21.50 2.73
N ALA A 130 -7.17 20.84 2.76
CA ALA A 130 -8.24 21.09 3.71
C ALA A 130 -8.86 19.77 4.18
N SER A 131 -9.22 19.68 5.46
CA SER A 131 -9.94 18.54 6.03
C SER A 131 -11.42 18.54 5.69
N GLU A 132 -11.97 19.71 5.41
CA GLU A 132 -13.39 19.91 5.05
C GLU A 132 -13.53 20.32 3.59
N ALA A 133 -14.73 20.08 3.05
CA ALA A 133 -15.03 20.46 1.69
C ALA A 133 -14.99 22.00 1.53
N PRO A 134 -14.14 22.53 0.63
CA PRO A 134 -14.12 23.97 0.37
C PRO A 134 -15.48 24.48 -0.14
N THR A 135 -15.80 25.71 0.21
CA THR A 135 -17.03 26.38 -0.27
C THR A 135 -17.02 26.50 -1.80
N ASP A 136 -15.94 27.01 -2.35
CA ASP A 136 -15.66 26.91 -3.78
C ASP A 136 -14.84 25.65 -4.05
N ARG A 137 -15.45 24.70 -4.74
CA ARG A 137 -14.88 23.39 -5.05
C ARG A 137 -14.11 23.36 -6.37
N ASP A 138 -14.08 24.47 -7.09
CA ASP A 138 -13.34 24.54 -8.35
C ASP A 138 -11.83 24.44 -8.11
N GLY A 139 -11.16 23.61 -8.92
CA GLY A 139 -9.73 23.35 -8.78
C GLY A 139 -9.34 22.55 -7.53
N TRP A 140 -10.30 21.83 -6.89
CA TRP A 140 -10.02 20.95 -5.78
C TRP A 140 -10.29 19.49 -6.12
N LEU A 141 -9.47 18.62 -5.54
CA LEU A 141 -9.62 17.16 -5.56
C LEU A 141 -10.04 16.69 -4.17
N ARG A 142 -11.01 15.79 -4.12
CA ARG A 142 -11.31 14.98 -2.94
C ARG A 142 -10.48 13.70 -3.02
N LYS A 143 -9.77 13.38 -1.96
CA LYS A 143 -8.90 12.20 -1.86
C LYS A 143 -9.25 11.41 -0.61
N ASP A 144 -9.09 10.08 -0.67
CA ASP A 144 -9.12 9.18 0.48
C ASP A 144 -7.72 8.58 0.65
N ALA A 145 -7.09 8.85 1.77
CA ALA A 145 -5.73 8.40 2.03
C ALA A 145 -5.59 6.88 2.14
N ARG A 146 -6.68 6.14 2.35
CA ARG A 146 -6.69 4.66 2.33
C ARG A 146 -6.67 4.08 0.92
N GLY A 147 -6.98 4.90 -0.08
CA GLY A 147 -7.03 4.45 -1.46
C GLY A 147 -5.66 4.24 -2.09
N SER A 148 -5.62 3.44 -3.15
CA SER A 148 -4.46 3.16 -3.97
C SER A 148 -4.80 3.29 -5.45
N GLY A 149 -3.79 3.45 -6.33
CA GLY A 149 -3.96 3.47 -7.78
C GLY A 149 -4.76 4.66 -8.36
N GLY A 150 -5.02 5.70 -7.57
CA GLY A 150 -5.71 6.91 -8.04
C GLY A 150 -7.24 6.82 -8.12
N TRP A 151 -7.86 5.65 -7.96
CA TRP A 151 -9.32 5.43 -8.05
C TRP A 151 -10.13 6.23 -7.02
N HIS A 152 -9.51 6.56 -5.91
CA HIS A 152 -10.07 7.32 -4.79
C HIS A 152 -9.94 8.85 -4.98
N ILE A 153 -9.32 9.31 -6.08
CA ILE A 153 -9.11 10.72 -6.37
C ILE A 153 -10.23 11.18 -7.32
N ARG A 154 -10.99 12.20 -6.91
CA ARG A 154 -12.09 12.76 -7.69
C ARG A 154 -12.10 14.27 -7.62
N HIS A 155 -12.59 14.93 -8.67
CA HIS A 155 -12.86 16.35 -8.61
C HIS A 155 -13.90 16.64 -7.52
N ALA A 156 -13.64 17.63 -6.67
CA ALA A 156 -14.51 17.98 -5.54
C ALA A 156 -15.88 18.55 -5.97
N ARG A 157 -16.04 18.97 -7.22
CA ARG A 157 -17.31 19.40 -7.81
C ARG A 157 -18.39 18.31 -7.82
N ILE A 158 -17.98 17.05 -7.87
CA ILE A 158 -18.91 15.92 -7.91
C ILE A 158 -19.45 15.72 -6.49
N ARG A 159 -20.71 16.12 -6.28
CA ARG A 159 -21.42 15.88 -5.00
C ARG A 159 -21.70 14.38 -4.85
N ASN A 160 -21.01 13.72 -3.95
CA ASN A 160 -21.51 12.44 -3.44
C ASN A 160 -22.68 12.74 -2.49
N ARG A 161 -23.86 12.18 -2.76
CA ARG A 161 -25.04 12.27 -1.88
C ARG A 161 -24.91 11.44 -0.59
N ALA A 162 -23.85 10.65 -0.43
CA ALA A 162 -23.58 9.92 0.80
C ALA A 162 -23.19 10.91 1.90
N HIS A 163 -23.77 10.73 3.08
CA HIS A 163 -23.57 11.51 4.30
C HIS A 163 -22.11 11.85 4.49
N GLN A 164 -21.81 13.13 4.73
CA GLN A 164 -20.48 13.60 5.10
C GLN A 164 -20.23 13.23 6.58
N GLU A 165 -19.97 11.94 6.86
CA GLU A 165 -19.26 11.59 8.06
C GLU A 165 -17.86 12.19 7.95
N VAL A 166 -17.43 12.87 9.02
CA VAL A 166 -16.07 13.37 9.12
C VAL A 166 -15.15 12.16 9.17
N ASP A 167 -14.47 11.88 8.08
CA ASP A 167 -13.54 10.77 7.96
C ASP A 167 -12.12 11.37 7.92
N GLU A 168 -11.31 11.10 8.92
CA GLU A 168 -9.95 11.62 9.07
C GLU A 168 -9.00 11.24 7.92
N HIS A 169 -9.35 10.23 7.14
CA HIS A 169 -8.59 9.82 5.96
C HIS A 169 -9.02 10.57 4.70
N VAL A 170 -10.17 11.25 4.74
CA VAL A 170 -10.66 12.04 3.61
C VAL A 170 -10.16 13.48 3.74
N TYR A 171 -9.61 13.99 2.66
CA TYR A 171 -9.13 15.37 2.59
C TYR A 171 -9.33 15.97 1.19
N TYR A 172 -9.21 17.26 1.12
CA TYR A 172 -9.25 18.01 -0.12
C TYR A 172 -7.88 18.60 -0.41
N GLN A 173 -7.49 18.56 -1.67
CA GLN A 173 -6.21 19.09 -2.12
C GLN A 173 -6.43 19.98 -3.34
N ARG A 174 -5.84 21.17 -3.32
CA ARG A 174 -5.82 22.05 -4.49
C ARG A 174 -5.07 21.40 -5.64
N VAL A 175 -5.64 21.45 -6.86
CA VAL A 175 -4.93 21.02 -8.07
C VAL A 175 -3.71 21.91 -8.24
N HIS A 176 -2.58 21.28 -8.47
CA HIS A 176 -1.33 21.96 -8.76
C HIS A 176 -0.88 21.60 -10.17
N ALA A 177 -0.58 22.61 -10.98
CA ALA A 177 -0.02 22.40 -12.31
C ALA A 177 1.44 21.97 -12.21
N GLY A 178 1.86 21.04 -13.04
CA GLY A 178 3.22 20.55 -13.05
C GLY A 178 3.37 19.24 -13.79
N ILE A 179 4.60 18.76 -13.91
CA ILE A 179 4.92 17.45 -14.47
C ILE A 179 4.82 16.42 -13.33
N PRO A 180 3.94 15.40 -13.44
CA PRO A 180 3.88 14.36 -12.43
C PRO A 180 5.19 13.57 -12.40
N MET A 181 5.76 13.44 -11.21
CA MET A 181 7.01 12.71 -10.97
C MET A 181 6.84 11.78 -9.80
N SER A 182 7.62 10.69 -9.77
CA SER A 182 7.75 9.79 -8.63
C SER A 182 9.21 9.42 -8.42
N ALA A 183 9.57 9.13 -7.18
CA ALA A 183 10.89 8.63 -6.83
C ALA A 183 10.76 7.49 -5.82
N LEU A 184 11.63 6.49 -5.95
CA LEU A 184 11.77 5.38 -5.03
C LEU A 184 13.07 5.58 -4.25
N PHE A 185 12.98 5.50 -2.93
CA PHE A 185 14.13 5.62 -2.05
C PHE A 185 14.28 4.34 -1.22
N ILE A 186 15.53 3.95 -0.99
CA ILE A 186 15.91 2.92 -0.02
C ILE A 186 16.80 3.63 0.99
N ALA A 187 16.41 3.58 2.28
CA ALA A 187 17.13 4.18 3.39
C ALA A 187 17.69 3.10 4.33
#